data_9f1361c365a2648965a1ec684df06508
#
_entry.id   9f1361c365a2648965a1ec684df06508
#
_cell.length_a   1.000
_cell.length_b   1.000
_cell.length_c   1.000
_cell.angle_alpha   90.00
_cell.angle_beta   90.00
_cell.angle_gamma   90.00
#
_symmetry.space_group_name_H-M   'P 1'
#
loop_
_entity.id
_entity.type
_entity.pdbx_description
1 polymer ?
#
loop_
_entity_poly.entity_id
_entity_poly.type
_entity_poly.pdbx_seq_one_letter_code
_entity_poly.pdbx_strand_id
1 'polypeptide(L)'
;MEIRTKSNDIIIIDAGTGIRRLGNLLTDENESKYHFLFTHAHWDHVMGFPYFKPLYSKDAIFKMHRCPFHDEFVESIISKVMAPPNFPVKYSDIHAELSYEEASPVEFEIGSVKVVPIAISHPNGGSGYKLVEDGKSFVFLTDNELGFIHPGGHPYKEYVKFSLGADLLIHDAEYTPEEYKTYIDWGHSVYTDVLNLAFEAGVKKLGLFHLNQERTDREMNKIVKASGKILAGKDSSMECFAVGCNMTFEL
;
A
#
# COMPACT_ATOMS: atom_id res chain seq x y z
N MET A 1 1.19 5.34 -2.89
CA MET A 1 -0.28 5.56 -3.04
C MET A 1 -0.63 6.89 -2.41
N GLU A 2 -1.47 7.73 -3.04
CA GLU A 2 -1.99 8.99 -2.46
C GLU A 2 -3.49 8.85 -2.22
N ILE A 3 -3.98 9.32 -1.08
CA ILE A 3 -5.40 9.39 -0.73
C ILE A 3 -5.70 10.82 -0.27
N ARG A 4 -6.74 11.42 -0.84
CA ARG A 4 -7.28 12.72 -0.43
C ARG A 4 -8.61 12.52 0.28
N THR A 5 -8.72 13.07 1.46
CA THR A 5 -9.88 12.92 2.33
C THR A 5 -10.85 14.09 2.17
N LYS A 6 -12.07 13.95 2.65
CA LYS A 6 -13.06 15.05 2.67
C LYS A 6 -12.64 16.19 3.60
N SER A 7 -11.82 15.90 4.62
CA SER A 7 -11.22 16.93 5.49
C SER A 7 -10.01 17.64 4.88
N ASN A 8 -9.69 17.35 3.61
CA ASN A 8 -8.53 17.85 2.88
C ASN A 8 -7.17 17.38 3.45
N ASP A 9 -7.15 16.26 4.14
CA ASP A 9 -5.89 15.64 4.53
C ASP A 9 -5.33 14.83 3.35
N ILE A 10 -4.01 14.85 3.21
CA ILE A 10 -3.28 14.03 2.23
C ILE A 10 -2.60 12.89 2.98
N ILE A 11 -3.04 11.67 2.68
CA ILE A 11 -2.45 10.44 3.23
C ILE A 11 -1.63 9.78 2.13
N ILE A 12 -0.37 9.49 2.42
CA ILE A 12 0.55 8.80 1.51
C ILE A 12 0.89 7.45 2.12
N ILE A 13 0.62 6.37 1.37
CA ILE A 13 1.04 5.03 1.77
C ILE A 13 2.27 4.67 0.94
N ASP A 14 3.37 4.39 1.63
CA ASP A 14 4.70 4.07 1.13
C ASP A 14 5.37 5.17 0.30
N ALA A 15 6.68 5.05 0.18
CA ALA A 15 7.56 6.00 -0.48
C ALA A 15 8.49 5.31 -1.51
N GLY A 16 7.93 4.46 -2.37
CA GLY A 16 8.65 3.90 -3.51
C GLY A 16 9.02 4.98 -4.54
N THR A 17 9.68 4.60 -5.62
CA THR A 17 10.24 5.55 -6.61
C THR A 17 9.21 6.49 -7.25
N GLY A 18 7.94 6.10 -7.29
CA GLY A 18 6.83 6.91 -7.81
C GLY A 18 6.57 8.19 -7.02
N ILE A 19 6.99 8.26 -5.74
CA ILE A 19 6.76 9.41 -4.87
C ILE A 19 7.44 10.69 -5.37
N ARG A 20 8.52 10.56 -6.17
CA ARG A 20 9.18 11.71 -6.78
C ARG A 20 8.24 12.52 -7.69
N ARG A 21 7.41 11.82 -8.47
CA ARG A 21 6.43 12.48 -9.34
C ARG A 21 5.32 13.12 -8.53
N LEU A 22 4.82 12.40 -7.52
CA LEU A 22 3.83 12.90 -6.58
C LEU A 22 4.32 14.17 -5.87
N GLY A 23 5.57 14.18 -5.40
CA GLY A 23 6.16 15.34 -4.73
C GLY A 23 6.22 16.59 -5.61
N ASN A 24 6.45 16.44 -6.93
CA ASN A 24 6.38 17.57 -7.85
C ASN A 24 4.95 18.11 -7.97
N LEU A 25 3.97 17.21 -8.18
CA LEU A 25 2.54 17.57 -8.27
C LEU A 25 2.06 18.31 -7.02
N LEU A 26 2.30 17.76 -5.83
CA LEU A 26 1.87 18.35 -4.56
C LEU A 26 2.55 19.71 -4.29
N THR A 27 3.80 19.87 -4.73
CA THR A 27 4.49 21.18 -4.66
C THR A 27 3.83 22.22 -5.58
N ASP A 28 3.44 21.82 -6.80
CA ASP A 28 2.78 22.72 -7.77
C ASP A 28 1.35 23.07 -7.30
N GLU A 29 0.71 22.21 -6.52
CA GLU A 29 -0.59 22.45 -5.86
C GLU A 29 -0.49 23.28 -4.57
N ASN A 30 0.72 23.61 -4.11
CA ASN A 30 1.02 24.29 -2.84
C ASN A 30 0.57 23.53 -1.60
N GLU A 31 0.56 22.21 -1.68
CA GLU A 31 0.27 21.35 -0.52
C GLU A 31 1.48 21.31 0.43
N SER A 32 1.22 21.30 1.72
CA SER A 32 2.27 21.37 2.74
C SER A 32 2.08 20.46 3.96
N LYS A 33 0.95 19.74 4.06
CA LYS A 33 0.66 18.85 5.19
C LYS A 33 0.44 17.42 4.70
N TYR A 34 1.19 16.49 5.26
CA TYR A 34 1.20 15.11 4.80
C TYR A 34 1.15 14.13 5.96
N HIS A 35 0.32 13.10 5.84
CA HIS A 35 0.31 11.93 6.69
C HIS A 35 0.95 10.77 5.96
N PHE A 36 1.95 10.12 6.56
CA PHE A 36 2.60 8.96 6.00
C PHE A 36 2.24 7.69 6.76
N LEU A 37 1.84 6.66 6.01
CA LEU A 37 1.67 5.30 6.45
C LEU A 37 2.70 4.45 5.71
N PHE A 38 3.49 3.65 6.42
CA PHE A 38 4.38 2.69 5.78
C PHE A 38 3.83 1.29 5.97
N THR A 39 3.82 0.50 4.91
CA THR A 39 3.45 -0.91 4.98
C THR A 39 4.59 -1.72 5.60
N HIS A 40 5.78 -1.58 5.09
CA HIS A 40 7.00 -2.22 5.61
C HIS A 40 8.26 -1.51 5.07
N ALA A 41 9.45 -2.06 5.36
CA ALA A 41 10.73 -1.39 5.12
C ALA A 41 11.52 -1.92 3.92
N HIS A 42 10.94 -2.73 3.03
CA HIS A 42 11.64 -3.16 1.82
C HIS A 42 11.93 -1.95 0.91
N TRP A 43 13.01 -2.06 0.13
CA TRP A 43 13.58 -0.92 -0.59
C TRP A 43 12.58 -0.25 -1.56
N ASP A 44 11.80 -1.02 -2.26
CA ASP A 44 10.80 -0.54 -3.21
C ASP A 44 9.67 0.26 -2.55
N HIS A 45 9.51 0.16 -1.22
CA HIS A 45 8.53 0.92 -0.43
C HIS A 45 9.12 2.17 0.24
N VAL A 46 10.44 2.31 0.35
CA VAL A 46 11.07 3.42 1.10
C VAL A 46 12.14 4.19 0.33
N MET A 47 12.75 3.61 -0.70
CA MET A 47 13.89 4.19 -1.40
C MET A 47 13.60 5.49 -2.14
N GLY A 48 12.36 5.78 -2.43
CA GLY A 48 11.93 7.02 -3.07
C GLY A 48 11.81 8.20 -2.11
N PHE A 49 11.73 7.96 -0.81
CA PHE A 49 11.50 8.99 0.20
C PHE A 49 12.47 10.19 0.08
N PRO A 50 13.79 10.00 -0.08
CA PRO A 50 14.74 11.12 -0.23
C PRO A 50 14.47 12.01 -1.44
N TYR A 51 13.73 11.55 -2.42
CA TYR A 51 13.39 12.28 -3.64
C TYR A 51 12.02 12.98 -3.57
N PHE A 52 11.36 12.92 -2.41
CA PHE A 52 10.09 13.61 -2.21
C PHE A 52 10.33 15.10 -1.97
N LYS A 53 10.08 15.91 -3.00
CA LYS A 53 10.43 17.34 -3.02
C LYS A 53 9.94 18.14 -1.82
N PRO A 54 8.73 17.93 -1.27
CA PRO A 54 8.25 18.64 -0.09
C PRO A 54 9.14 18.50 1.16
N LEU A 55 9.96 17.44 1.30
CA LEU A 55 10.90 17.28 2.43
C LEU A 55 11.89 18.45 2.58
N TYR A 56 12.15 19.15 1.51
CA TYR A 56 13.12 20.26 1.46
C TYR A 56 12.46 21.64 1.58
N SER A 57 11.14 21.68 1.80
CA SER A 57 10.39 22.90 2.11
C SER A 57 10.30 23.12 3.61
N LYS A 58 10.59 24.36 4.07
CA LYS A 58 10.44 24.75 5.48
C LYS A 58 8.98 24.87 5.93
N ASP A 59 8.07 24.98 4.98
CA ASP A 59 6.63 25.12 5.25
C ASP A 59 5.91 23.76 5.28
N ALA A 60 6.63 22.67 4.96
CA ALA A 60 6.04 21.34 4.93
C ALA A 60 6.06 20.65 6.32
N ILE A 61 4.95 20.01 6.64
CA ILE A 61 4.73 19.30 7.89
C ILE A 61 4.36 17.85 7.56
N PHE A 62 5.10 16.93 8.18
CA PHE A 62 4.91 15.49 8.00
C PHE A 62 4.54 14.84 9.32
N LYS A 63 3.43 14.12 9.32
CA LYS A 63 3.04 13.25 10.42
C LYS A 63 3.27 11.80 10.00
N MET A 64 4.30 11.21 10.57
CA MET A 64 4.73 9.84 10.29
C MET A 64 4.03 8.89 11.25
N HIS A 65 3.08 8.12 10.76
CA HIS A 65 2.37 7.13 11.57
C HIS A 65 3.21 5.86 11.69
N ARG A 66 3.30 5.33 12.89
CA ARG A 66 4.06 4.11 13.14
C ARG A 66 3.39 2.91 12.48
N CYS A 67 4.19 2.10 11.80
CA CYS A 67 3.78 0.77 11.35
C CYS A 67 3.63 -0.16 12.57
N PRO A 68 2.41 -0.62 12.94
CA PRO A 68 2.20 -1.32 14.20
C PRO A 68 2.76 -2.75 14.22
N PHE A 69 3.08 -3.31 13.07
CA PHE A 69 3.55 -4.70 12.93
C PHE A 69 4.98 -4.78 12.40
N HIS A 70 5.77 -3.73 12.61
CA HIS A 70 7.18 -3.69 12.30
C HIS A 70 7.97 -3.24 13.53
N ASP A 71 9.06 -3.93 13.85
CA ASP A 71 9.86 -3.69 15.08
C ASP A 71 10.65 -2.38 15.01
N GLU A 72 11.05 -1.94 13.81
CA GLU A 72 11.80 -0.70 13.65
C GLU A 72 10.90 0.54 13.60
N PHE A 73 11.39 1.62 14.23
CA PHE A 73 10.77 2.93 14.09
C PHE A 73 10.94 3.48 12.67
N VAL A 74 9.90 4.10 12.13
CA VAL A 74 9.90 4.73 10.79
C VAL A 74 11.08 5.68 10.63
N GLU A 75 11.42 6.48 11.63
CA GLU A 75 12.59 7.36 11.63
C GLU A 75 13.90 6.61 11.37
N SER A 76 14.10 5.45 12.02
CA SER A 76 15.28 4.62 11.82
C SER A 76 15.39 4.12 10.39
N ILE A 77 14.27 3.69 9.81
CA ILE A 77 14.21 3.21 8.42
C ILE A 77 14.61 4.32 7.44
N ILE A 78 13.98 5.50 7.58
CA ILE A 78 14.22 6.64 6.70
C ILE A 78 15.67 7.16 6.83
N SER A 79 16.17 7.27 8.06
CA SER A 79 17.54 7.73 8.29
C SER A 79 18.59 6.79 7.68
N LYS A 80 18.35 5.47 7.68
CA LYS A 80 19.20 4.49 6.99
C LYS A 80 19.18 4.67 5.47
N VAL A 81 18.02 4.90 4.88
CA VAL A 81 17.89 5.16 3.43
C VAL A 81 18.68 6.41 3.03
N MET A 82 18.66 7.46 3.87
CA MET A 82 19.38 8.72 3.64
C MET A 82 20.83 8.72 4.16
N ALA A 83 21.32 7.61 4.70
CA ALA A 83 22.69 7.56 5.21
C ALA A 83 23.73 7.50 4.07
N PRO A 84 24.88 8.19 4.22
CA PRO A 84 26.01 8.00 3.33
C PRO A 84 26.51 6.55 3.34
N PRO A 85 26.95 5.97 2.22
CA PRO A 85 27.14 6.63 0.92
C PRO A 85 25.88 6.58 0.01
N ASN A 86 24.72 6.13 0.50
CA ASN A 86 23.55 5.85 -0.32
C ASN A 86 22.91 7.14 -0.86
N PHE A 87 22.92 8.22 -0.06
CA PHE A 87 22.34 9.50 -0.44
C PHE A 87 23.22 10.68 0.00
N PRO A 88 23.32 11.76 -0.81
CA PRO A 88 24.22 12.88 -0.51
C PRO A 88 23.66 13.85 0.55
N VAL A 89 22.33 13.92 0.73
CA VAL A 89 21.68 14.75 1.74
C VAL A 89 21.40 13.89 2.96
N LYS A 90 21.87 14.32 4.12
CA LYS A 90 21.64 13.60 5.37
C LYS A 90 20.19 13.80 5.85
N TYR A 91 19.68 12.84 6.59
CA TYR A 91 18.38 12.95 7.26
C TYR A 91 18.26 14.24 8.11
N SER A 92 19.35 14.62 8.80
CA SER A 92 19.42 15.88 9.59
C SER A 92 19.29 17.15 8.77
N ASP A 93 19.45 17.08 7.46
CA ASP A 93 19.43 18.24 6.55
C ASP A 93 18.04 18.41 5.89
N ILE A 94 17.06 17.62 6.29
CA ILE A 94 15.66 17.81 5.91
C ILE A 94 15.17 19.15 6.52
N HIS A 95 14.48 19.94 5.71
CA HIS A 95 13.99 21.26 6.14
C HIS A 95 12.55 21.20 6.69
N ALA A 96 11.78 20.22 6.28
CA ALA A 96 10.40 20.04 6.73
C ALA A 96 10.33 19.66 8.22
N GLU A 97 9.23 19.99 8.86
CA GLU A 97 8.90 19.49 10.18
C GLU A 97 8.43 18.04 10.09
N LEU A 98 9.13 17.12 10.78
CA LEU A 98 8.75 15.71 10.86
C LEU A 98 8.35 15.37 12.30
N SER A 99 7.16 14.83 12.46
CA SER A 99 6.67 14.31 13.73
C SER A 99 6.41 12.81 13.61
N TYR A 100 6.77 12.05 14.65
CA TYR A 100 6.63 10.60 14.70
C TYR A 100 5.72 10.18 15.85
N GLU A 101 4.79 9.26 15.56
CA GLU A 101 3.95 8.69 16.60
C GLU A 101 4.75 7.69 17.45
N GLU A 102 4.67 7.84 18.78
CA GLU A 102 5.39 6.97 19.73
C GLU A 102 4.71 5.61 19.92
N ALA A 103 3.38 5.56 19.78
CA ALA A 103 2.59 4.35 19.96
C ALA A 103 2.10 3.78 18.63
N SER A 104 1.89 2.46 18.59
CA SER A 104 1.25 1.77 17.47
C SER A 104 -0.21 1.51 17.84
N PRO A 105 -1.15 2.37 17.42
CA PRO A 105 -2.56 2.17 17.75
C PRO A 105 -3.14 1.00 16.96
N VAL A 106 -4.10 0.30 17.57
CA VAL A 106 -4.86 -0.75 16.89
C VAL A 106 -5.74 -0.15 15.79
N GLU A 107 -6.24 1.05 16.02
CA GLU A 107 -6.97 1.89 15.06
C GLU A 107 -6.80 3.36 15.46
N PHE A 108 -6.87 4.26 14.49
CA PHE A 108 -6.70 5.71 14.71
C PHE A 108 -7.43 6.51 13.63
N GLU A 109 -7.46 7.83 13.80
CA GLU A 109 -8.12 8.74 12.86
C GLU A 109 -7.12 9.72 12.25
N ILE A 110 -7.29 9.99 10.96
CA ILE A 110 -6.64 11.06 10.21
C ILE A 110 -7.76 11.93 9.64
N GLY A 111 -7.97 13.10 10.23
CA GLY A 111 -9.10 13.96 9.86
C GLY A 111 -10.42 13.20 9.98
N SER A 112 -11.13 13.04 8.86
CA SER A 112 -12.41 12.32 8.76
C SER A 112 -12.26 10.81 8.52
N VAL A 113 -11.04 10.33 8.30
CA VAL A 113 -10.76 8.92 7.95
C VAL A 113 -10.39 8.11 9.18
N LYS A 114 -11.11 7.02 9.43
CA LYS A 114 -10.69 5.97 10.35
C LYS A 114 -9.73 5.02 9.65
N VAL A 115 -8.55 4.82 10.23
CA VAL A 115 -7.51 3.90 9.74
C VAL A 115 -7.42 2.69 10.66
N VAL A 116 -7.54 1.51 10.07
CA VAL A 116 -7.43 0.22 10.77
C VAL A 116 -6.28 -0.56 10.13
N PRO A 117 -5.19 -0.82 10.84
CA PRO A 117 -4.09 -1.66 10.36
C PRO A 117 -4.38 -3.15 10.56
N ILE A 118 -3.74 -3.99 9.74
CA ILE A 118 -3.68 -5.45 9.90
C ILE A 118 -2.25 -5.92 9.58
N ALA A 119 -1.76 -6.94 10.30
CA ALA A 119 -0.49 -7.56 9.94
C ALA A 119 -0.61 -8.29 8.60
N ILE A 120 0.34 -8.06 7.69
CA ILE A 120 0.45 -8.79 6.42
C ILE A 120 1.27 -10.06 6.58
N SER A 121 1.02 -11.05 5.72
CA SER A 121 1.81 -12.29 5.63
C SER A 121 2.97 -12.06 4.65
N HIS A 122 4.08 -11.56 5.17
CA HIS A 122 5.25 -11.18 4.38
C HIS A 122 6.56 -11.38 5.17
N PRO A 123 7.69 -11.70 4.52
CA PRO A 123 8.99 -11.74 5.19
C PRO A 123 9.29 -10.43 5.93
N ASN A 124 9.73 -10.55 7.19
CA ASN A 124 9.99 -9.43 8.10
C ASN A 124 8.75 -8.65 8.58
N GLY A 125 7.52 -9.14 8.27
CA GLY A 125 6.27 -8.51 8.70
C GLY A 125 5.92 -7.24 7.95
N GLY A 126 4.89 -6.56 8.43
CA GLY A 126 4.39 -5.30 7.87
C GLY A 126 2.91 -5.09 8.15
N SER A 127 2.36 -4.01 7.60
CA SER A 127 0.97 -3.59 7.79
C SER A 127 0.23 -3.42 6.47
N GLY A 128 -0.95 -4.03 6.37
CA GLY A 128 -2.00 -3.59 5.46
C GLY A 128 -2.89 -2.56 6.16
N TYR A 129 -3.67 -1.82 5.41
CA TYR A 129 -4.52 -0.76 5.93
C TYR A 129 -5.94 -0.82 5.36
N LYS A 130 -6.93 -0.58 6.24
CA LYS A 130 -8.30 -0.28 5.84
C LYS A 130 -8.61 1.15 6.25
N LEU A 131 -9.01 1.97 5.29
CA LEU A 131 -9.42 3.35 5.47
C LEU A 131 -10.93 3.44 5.28
N VAL A 132 -11.60 4.08 6.23
CA VAL A 132 -13.07 4.22 6.21
C VAL A 132 -13.44 5.69 6.39
N GLU A 133 -14.23 6.23 5.45
CA GLU A 133 -14.76 7.57 5.49
C GLU A 133 -16.20 7.56 4.98
N ASP A 134 -17.14 8.15 5.72
CA ASP A 134 -18.59 8.26 5.34
C ASP A 134 -19.20 6.94 4.84
N GLY A 135 -18.86 5.83 5.49
CA GLY A 135 -19.37 4.51 5.13
C GLY A 135 -18.77 3.89 3.88
N LYS A 136 -17.83 4.58 3.24
CA LYS A 136 -16.98 4.03 2.16
C LYS A 136 -15.71 3.43 2.73
N SER A 137 -15.19 2.40 2.09
CA SER A 137 -14.00 1.73 2.56
C SER A 137 -13.02 1.38 1.45
N PHE A 138 -11.76 1.71 1.69
CA PHE A 138 -10.61 1.33 0.90
C PHE A 138 -9.72 0.38 1.70
N VAL A 139 -9.34 -0.74 1.11
CA VAL A 139 -8.41 -1.71 1.70
C VAL A 139 -7.17 -1.81 0.83
N PHE A 140 -6.00 -1.72 1.44
CA PHE A 140 -4.70 -1.83 0.80
C PHE A 140 -3.89 -2.95 1.45
N LEU A 141 -3.64 -4.02 0.69
CA LEU A 141 -2.90 -5.21 1.10
C LEU A 141 -1.81 -5.52 0.06
N THR A 142 -0.75 -4.70 0.03
CA THR A 142 0.44 -5.01 -0.76
C THR A 142 1.33 -5.99 -0.02
N ASP A 143 2.13 -6.76 -0.74
CA ASP A 143 3.14 -7.67 -0.17
C ASP A 143 2.52 -8.60 0.89
N ASN A 144 1.44 -9.24 0.51
CA ASN A 144 0.67 -10.11 1.39
C ASN A 144 0.46 -11.47 0.72
N GLU A 145 1.11 -12.50 1.22
CA GLU A 145 1.04 -13.86 0.70
C GLU A 145 -0.14 -14.62 1.30
N LEU A 146 -1.14 -14.91 0.47
CA LEU A 146 -2.36 -15.62 0.89
C LEU A 146 -2.16 -17.14 1.02
N GLY A 147 -1.20 -17.69 0.27
CA GLY A 147 -0.91 -19.13 0.23
C GLY A 147 0.06 -19.63 1.31
N PHE A 148 0.71 -18.72 2.04
CA PHE A 148 1.69 -19.05 3.09
C PHE A 148 1.53 -18.08 4.26
N ILE A 149 1.74 -18.54 5.49
CA ILE A 149 1.66 -17.70 6.69
C ILE A 149 3.06 -17.44 7.23
N HIS A 150 3.57 -16.24 7.01
CA HIS A 150 4.82 -15.77 7.59
C HIS A 150 4.68 -15.46 9.09
N PRO A 151 5.78 -15.44 9.85
CA PRO A 151 5.74 -15.07 11.27
C PRO A 151 5.06 -13.70 11.48
N GLY A 152 4.05 -13.67 12.33
CA GLY A 152 3.23 -12.47 12.60
C GLY A 152 2.09 -12.22 11.61
N GLY A 153 2.06 -12.88 10.47
CA GLY A 153 0.97 -12.79 9.49
C GLY A 153 -0.29 -13.53 9.93
N HIS A 154 -1.38 -13.27 9.22
CA HIS A 154 -2.69 -13.88 9.50
C HIS A 154 -3.04 -15.00 8.49
N PRO A 155 -3.93 -15.93 8.85
CA PRO A 155 -4.49 -16.88 7.90
C PRO A 155 -5.45 -16.18 6.93
N TYR A 156 -5.63 -16.73 5.74
CA TYR A 156 -6.48 -16.25 4.64
C TYR A 156 -7.85 -15.68 5.10
N LYS A 157 -8.54 -16.41 6.00
CA LYS A 157 -9.87 -15.99 6.48
C LYS A 157 -9.88 -14.65 7.20
N GLU A 158 -8.79 -14.25 7.84
CA GLU A 158 -8.72 -12.94 8.51
C GLU A 158 -8.62 -11.82 7.48
N TYR A 159 -7.93 -12.03 6.36
CA TYR A 159 -7.90 -11.05 5.26
C TYR A 159 -9.26 -10.96 4.54
N VAL A 160 -10.01 -12.07 4.42
CA VAL A 160 -11.41 -12.03 3.94
C VAL A 160 -12.27 -11.17 4.86
N LYS A 161 -12.21 -11.36 6.18
CA LYS A 161 -12.96 -10.55 7.16
C LYS A 161 -12.55 -9.08 7.11
N PHE A 162 -11.25 -8.82 7.01
CA PHE A 162 -10.72 -7.47 6.96
C PHE A 162 -11.20 -6.70 5.72
N SER A 163 -11.32 -7.40 4.60
CA SER A 163 -11.76 -6.83 3.32
C SER A 163 -13.28 -6.84 3.13
N LEU A 164 -14.05 -7.30 4.11
CA LEU A 164 -15.50 -7.52 3.97
C LEU A 164 -16.22 -6.25 3.51
N GLY A 165 -16.93 -6.36 2.38
CA GLY A 165 -17.75 -5.30 1.79
C GLY A 165 -16.99 -4.07 1.30
N ALA A 166 -15.66 -4.15 1.12
CA ALA A 166 -14.85 -3.02 0.69
C ALA A 166 -15.33 -2.44 -0.66
N ASP A 167 -15.40 -1.11 -0.74
CA ASP A 167 -15.70 -0.43 -2.01
C ASP A 167 -14.55 -0.59 -2.99
N LEU A 168 -13.30 -0.56 -2.49
CA LEU A 168 -12.08 -0.83 -3.25
C LEU A 168 -11.12 -1.67 -2.42
N LEU A 169 -10.64 -2.77 -2.97
CA LEU A 169 -9.49 -3.53 -2.48
C LEU A 169 -8.37 -3.42 -3.50
N ILE A 170 -7.20 -2.96 -3.08
CA ILE A 170 -5.95 -3.08 -3.83
C ILE A 170 -5.10 -4.13 -3.11
N HIS A 171 -4.74 -5.19 -3.80
CA HIS A 171 -4.02 -6.33 -3.25
C HIS A 171 -2.87 -6.74 -4.15
N ASP A 172 -1.77 -7.20 -3.53
CA ASP A 172 -0.68 -7.90 -4.20
C ASP A 172 -1.21 -9.03 -5.07
N ALA A 173 -0.71 -9.14 -6.29
CA ALA A 173 -1.10 -10.15 -7.26
C ALA A 173 0.05 -10.49 -8.19
N GLU A 174 1.25 -10.65 -7.65
CA GLU A 174 2.49 -10.78 -8.42
C GLU A 174 2.49 -12.03 -9.30
N TYR A 175 2.01 -13.16 -8.76
CA TYR A 175 2.19 -14.45 -9.40
C TYR A 175 0.95 -14.99 -10.10
N THR A 176 1.21 -15.77 -11.16
CA THR A 176 0.27 -16.77 -11.69
C THR A 176 0.35 -18.06 -10.87
N PRO A 177 -0.65 -18.98 -10.95
CA PRO A 177 -0.60 -20.27 -10.26
C PRO A 177 0.63 -21.12 -10.62
N GLU A 178 1.15 -21.00 -11.84
CA GLU A 178 2.34 -21.75 -12.28
C GLU A 178 3.63 -21.17 -11.70
N GLU A 179 3.76 -19.85 -11.70
CA GLU A 179 4.92 -19.15 -11.15
C GLU A 179 5.04 -19.39 -9.64
N TYR A 180 3.94 -19.32 -8.92
CA TYR A 180 3.92 -19.44 -7.46
C TYR A 180 4.49 -20.77 -6.95
N LYS A 181 4.44 -21.84 -7.72
CA LYS A 181 5.03 -23.14 -7.34
C LYS A 181 6.53 -23.01 -7.00
N THR A 182 7.20 -22.04 -7.60
CA THR A 182 8.64 -21.77 -7.38
C THR A 182 8.87 -20.70 -6.30
N TYR A 183 7.87 -19.84 -6.05
CA TYR A 183 8.00 -18.65 -5.22
C TYR A 183 7.13 -18.68 -3.95
N ILE A 184 6.81 -19.89 -3.45
CA ILE A 184 6.17 -20.06 -2.14
C ILE A 184 7.13 -19.51 -1.06
N ASP A 185 6.58 -18.81 -0.05
CA ASP A 185 7.30 -18.14 1.04
C ASP A 185 8.10 -16.87 0.63
N TRP A 186 7.86 -16.33 -0.57
CA TRP A 186 8.49 -15.09 -1.02
C TRP A 186 7.69 -13.83 -0.65
N GLY A 187 6.50 -13.99 -0.07
CA GLY A 187 5.71 -12.89 0.47
C GLY A 187 4.67 -12.31 -0.48
N HIS A 188 4.39 -12.96 -1.62
CA HIS A 188 3.48 -12.44 -2.64
C HIS A 188 2.39 -13.43 -3.05
N SER A 189 1.26 -12.89 -3.48
CA SER A 189 0.06 -13.66 -3.78
C SER A 189 -0.08 -14.05 -5.26
N VAL A 190 -0.81 -15.16 -5.43
CA VAL A 190 -1.34 -15.58 -6.73
C VAL A 190 -2.60 -14.78 -7.05
N TYR A 191 -2.71 -14.20 -8.24
CA TYR A 191 -3.87 -13.39 -8.62
C TYR A 191 -5.22 -14.13 -8.50
N THR A 192 -5.25 -15.45 -8.68
CA THR A 192 -6.48 -16.25 -8.52
C THR A 192 -6.95 -16.36 -7.07
N ASP A 193 -6.02 -16.39 -6.13
CA ASP A 193 -6.34 -16.43 -4.69
C ASP A 193 -6.85 -15.06 -4.22
N VAL A 194 -6.28 -13.99 -4.77
CA VAL A 194 -6.75 -12.61 -4.56
C VAL A 194 -8.17 -12.42 -5.10
N LEU A 195 -8.47 -12.95 -6.30
CA LEU A 195 -9.83 -12.96 -6.84
C LEU A 195 -10.82 -13.70 -5.93
N ASN A 196 -10.42 -14.86 -5.42
CA ASN A 196 -11.25 -15.63 -4.51
C ASN A 196 -11.50 -14.87 -3.20
N LEU A 197 -10.45 -14.29 -2.60
CA LEU A 197 -10.57 -13.44 -1.41
C LEU A 197 -11.55 -12.30 -1.64
N ALA A 198 -11.37 -11.55 -2.71
CA ALA A 198 -12.22 -10.39 -3.02
C ALA A 198 -13.67 -10.79 -3.27
N PHE A 199 -13.90 -11.94 -3.94
CA PHE A 199 -15.22 -12.49 -4.15
C PHE A 199 -15.89 -12.92 -2.84
N GLU A 200 -15.19 -13.68 -1.99
CA GLU A 200 -15.69 -14.12 -0.67
C GLU A 200 -15.98 -12.95 0.27
N ALA A 201 -15.17 -11.90 0.19
CA ALA A 201 -15.36 -10.69 0.98
C ALA A 201 -16.45 -9.75 0.42
N GLY A 202 -17.02 -10.02 -0.75
CA GLY A 202 -18.03 -9.15 -1.37
C GLY A 202 -17.49 -7.77 -1.75
N VAL A 203 -16.23 -7.71 -2.18
CA VAL A 203 -15.57 -6.47 -2.64
C VAL A 203 -16.23 -5.95 -3.90
N LYS A 204 -16.38 -4.63 -4.04
CA LYS A 204 -16.99 -4.04 -5.24
C LYS A 204 -16.00 -3.84 -6.39
N LYS A 205 -14.79 -3.36 -6.07
CA LYS A 205 -13.71 -3.16 -7.03
C LYS A 205 -12.41 -3.78 -6.52
N LEU A 206 -11.74 -4.57 -7.36
CA LEU A 206 -10.45 -5.19 -7.06
C LEU A 206 -9.37 -4.65 -7.99
N GLY A 207 -8.34 -4.04 -7.43
CA GLY A 207 -7.11 -3.67 -8.12
C GLY A 207 -6.00 -4.69 -7.86
N LEU A 208 -5.52 -5.35 -8.92
CA LEU A 208 -4.34 -6.20 -8.87
C LEU A 208 -3.10 -5.30 -8.86
N PHE A 209 -2.31 -5.40 -7.81
CA PHE A 209 -1.18 -4.53 -7.55
C PHE A 209 0.11 -5.34 -7.35
N HIS A 210 1.25 -4.68 -7.16
CA HIS A 210 2.56 -5.31 -7.00
C HIS A 210 2.83 -6.35 -8.10
N LEU A 211 2.77 -5.88 -9.34
CA LEU A 211 2.88 -6.75 -10.52
C LEU A 211 4.34 -7.13 -10.75
N ASN A 212 4.59 -8.37 -11.13
CA ASN A 212 5.92 -8.84 -11.46
C ASN A 212 6.62 -7.91 -12.46
N GLN A 213 7.84 -7.47 -12.14
CA GLN A 213 8.59 -6.46 -12.88
C GLN A 213 8.92 -6.87 -14.31
N GLU A 214 9.03 -8.17 -14.57
CA GLU A 214 9.30 -8.72 -15.91
C GLU A 214 8.02 -8.89 -16.75
N ARG A 215 6.84 -8.59 -16.17
CA ARG A 215 5.56 -8.77 -16.83
C ARG A 215 5.25 -7.62 -17.76
N THR A 216 5.01 -7.94 -19.02
CA THR A 216 4.59 -6.94 -20.00
C THR A 216 3.10 -6.55 -19.83
N ASP A 217 2.72 -5.37 -20.33
CA ASP A 217 1.30 -4.94 -20.35
C ASP A 217 0.40 -5.94 -21.08
N ARG A 218 0.92 -6.62 -22.11
CA ARG A 218 0.19 -7.65 -22.86
C ARG A 218 -0.14 -8.87 -21.98
N GLU A 219 0.79 -9.28 -21.14
CA GLU A 219 0.60 -10.40 -20.20
C GLU A 219 -0.32 -9.99 -19.08
N MET A 220 -0.18 -8.77 -18.56
CA MET A 220 -1.09 -8.23 -17.56
C MET A 220 -2.53 -8.16 -18.08
N ASN A 221 -2.72 -7.70 -19.31
CA ASN A 221 -4.03 -7.70 -19.98
C ASN A 221 -4.64 -9.11 -20.14
N LYS A 222 -3.81 -10.16 -20.30
CA LYS A 222 -4.30 -11.55 -20.29
C LYS A 222 -4.80 -11.97 -18.90
N ILE A 223 -4.07 -11.58 -17.84
CA ILE A 223 -4.48 -11.86 -16.44
C ILE A 223 -5.82 -11.16 -16.14
N VAL A 224 -5.96 -9.88 -16.47
CA VAL A 224 -7.22 -9.14 -16.27
C VAL A 224 -8.38 -9.77 -17.03
N LYS A 225 -8.16 -10.18 -18.29
CA LYS A 225 -9.19 -10.89 -19.09
C LYS A 225 -9.54 -12.26 -18.49
N ALA A 226 -8.56 -13.00 -17.98
CA ALA A 226 -8.79 -14.29 -17.31
C ALA A 226 -9.59 -14.09 -16.01
N SER A 227 -9.25 -13.05 -15.23
CA SER A 227 -9.96 -12.64 -14.04
C SER A 227 -11.43 -12.34 -14.33
N GLY A 228 -11.70 -11.55 -15.37
CA GLY A 228 -13.07 -11.24 -15.80
C GLY A 228 -13.88 -12.49 -16.19
N LYS A 229 -13.26 -13.50 -16.83
CA LYS A 229 -13.93 -14.78 -17.14
C LYS A 229 -14.26 -15.58 -15.87
N ILE A 230 -13.35 -15.60 -14.89
CA ILE A 230 -13.57 -16.28 -13.60
C ILE A 230 -14.76 -15.63 -12.88
N LEU A 231 -14.79 -14.29 -12.82
CA LEU A 231 -15.86 -13.53 -12.18
C LEU A 231 -17.21 -13.73 -12.89
N ALA A 232 -17.25 -13.71 -14.21
CA ALA A 232 -18.45 -13.98 -14.96
C ALA A 232 -18.99 -15.40 -14.70
N GLY A 233 -18.12 -16.39 -14.55
CA GLY A 233 -18.52 -17.76 -14.16
C GLY A 233 -19.06 -17.89 -12.74
N LYS A 234 -18.88 -16.87 -11.89
CA LYS A 234 -19.40 -16.79 -10.53
C LYS A 234 -20.60 -15.83 -10.40
N ASP A 235 -21.16 -15.34 -11.49
CA ASP A 235 -22.20 -14.29 -11.56
C ASP A 235 -21.86 -13.04 -10.71
N SER A 236 -20.58 -12.70 -10.66
CA SER A 236 -20.08 -11.58 -9.85
C SER A 236 -20.08 -10.29 -10.66
N SER A 237 -20.63 -9.22 -10.07
CA SER A 237 -20.56 -7.85 -10.62
C SER A 237 -19.28 -7.10 -10.20
N MET A 238 -18.35 -7.75 -9.50
CA MET A 238 -17.10 -7.15 -9.07
C MET A 238 -16.26 -6.70 -10.27
N GLU A 239 -15.84 -5.44 -10.27
CA GLU A 239 -14.86 -4.94 -11.24
C GLU A 239 -13.46 -5.40 -10.84
N CYS A 240 -12.68 -5.92 -11.81
CA CYS A 240 -11.29 -6.29 -11.59
C CYS A 240 -10.39 -5.66 -12.67
N PHE A 241 -9.32 -5.01 -12.23
CA PHE A 241 -8.37 -4.31 -13.10
C PHE A 241 -6.93 -4.43 -12.57
N ALA A 242 -5.94 -4.18 -13.44
CA ALA A 242 -4.56 -4.00 -13.01
C ALA A 242 -4.34 -2.53 -12.61
N VAL A 243 -3.68 -2.31 -11.48
CA VAL A 243 -3.37 -0.96 -11.02
C VAL A 243 -2.17 -0.43 -11.79
N GLY A 244 -2.38 0.65 -12.54
CA GLY A 244 -1.33 1.37 -13.27
C GLY A 244 -0.99 2.70 -12.62
N CYS A 245 0.13 3.31 -13.08
CA CYS A 245 0.49 4.66 -12.69
C CYS A 245 -0.60 5.66 -13.13
N ASN A 246 -0.85 6.67 -12.30
CA ASN A 246 -1.81 7.77 -12.55
C ASN A 246 -3.30 7.34 -12.64
N MET A 247 -3.66 6.17 -12.13
CA MET A 247 -5.07 5.83 -11.95
C MET A 247 -5.64 6.57 -10.73
N THR A 248 -6.84 7.09 -10.87
CA THR A 248 -7.57 7.78 -9.79
C THR A 248 -8.93 7.10 -9.59
N PHE A 249 -9.33 6.94 -8.33
CA PHE A 249 -10.60 6.35 -7.94
C PHE A 249 -11.33 7.29 -6.99
N GLU A 250 -12.62 7.48 -7.22
CA GLU A 250 -13.54 8.13 -6.28
C GLU A 250 -14.40 7.04 -5.63
N LEU A 251 -14.59 7.12 -4.30
CA LEU A 251 -15.36 6.16 -3.51
C LEU A 251 -16.62 6.78 -2.90
#